data_ad8d50fd375aa2f49569ab28fcc0cc91
#
_entry.id   ad8d50fd375aa2f49569ab28fcc0cc91
#
_cell.length_a   1.000
_cell.length_b   1.000
_cell.length_c   1.000
_cell.angle_alpha   90.00
_cell.angle_beta   90.00
_cell.angle_gamma   90.00
#
_symmetry.space_group_name_H-M   'P 1'
#
loop_
_entity.id
_entity.type
_entity.pdbx_description
1 polymer ?
#
loop_
_entity_poly.entity_id
_entity_poly.type
_entity_poly.pdbx_seq_one_letter_code
_entity_poly.pdbx_strand_id
1 'polypeptide(L)'
;VARLAVAAVLLAAVALAAGCGGSDDDDDGGTSATTQWADDLCSATSTWKTSLQGSVDTLREGNVSSDALQGVVDDMKSATSTFVDDLQGLGRPDTESGQQAQDALEQLSDQLDDGVSSIEDAFDDVSGVSGLLTAVSTVSTTLSSMGSDLTSTLDEIRQLDPGGELEDAFDQAGDCG
;
A
#
# COMPACT_ATOMS: atom_id res chain seq x y z
N VAL A 1 -35.82 -41.23 -16.04
CA VAL A 1 -35.50 -41.43 -17.43
C VAL A 1 -34.34 -40.52 -17.76
N ALA A 2 -33.11 -40.88 -17.54
CA ALA A 2 -32.16 -41.66 -18.31
C ALA A 2 -31.72 -40.97 -19.63
N ARG A 3 -30.47 -40.66 -19.70
CA ARG A 3 -29.43 -40.92 -20.70
C ARG A 3 -28.40 -39.78 -20.69
N LEU A 4 -27.17 -39.94 -20.19
CA LEU A 4 -26.05 -40.67 -20.80
C LEU A 4 -25.70 -40.19 -22.24
N ALA A 5 -24.55 -39.59 -22.37
CA ALA A 5 -23.54 -39.84 -23.41
C ALA A 5 -22.44 -38.75 -23.26
N VAL A 6 -21.27 -39.07 -22.81
CA VAL A 6 -20.12 -39.69 -23.45
C VAL A 6 -19.20 -38.67 -24.15
N ALA A 7 -18.08 -38.48 -23.53
CA ALA A 7 -16.68 -38.39 -23.99
C ALA A 7 -16.36 -37.72 -25.35
N ALA A 8 -15.40 -36.83 -25.30
CA ALA A 8 -14.28 -36.85 -26.25
C ALA A 8 -13.03 -36.16 -25.61
N VAL A 9 -12.09 -36.98 -25.23
CA VAL A 9 -10.69 -36.67 -25.01
C VAL A 9 -10.07 -36.31 -26.35
N LEU A 10 -9.47 -35.13 -26.45
CA LEU A 10 -8.51 -34.83 -27.50
C LEU A 10 -7.22 -34.32 -26.87
N LEU A 11 -6.31 -35.27 -26.71
CA LEU A 11 -4.88 -35.05 -26.56
C LEU A 11 -4.37 -34.40 -27.86
N ALA A 12 -3.87 -33.19 -27.76
CA ALA A 12 -2.97 -32.61 -28.73
C ALA A 12 -1.64 -32.36 -28.07
N ALA A 13 -0.72 -33.29 -28.23
CA ALA A 13 0.71 -33.10 -28.01
C ALA A 13 1.19 -32.15 -29.11
N VAL A 14 1.77 -31.01 -28.74
CA VAL A 14 2.52 -30.16 -29.66
C VAL A 14 3.94 -30.04 -29.16
N ALA A 15 4.79 -30.43 -30.07
CA ALA A 15 6.19 -30.58 -30.10
C ALA A 15 7.01 -29.44 -29.47
N LEU A 16 8.04 -29.86 -28.74
CA LEU A 16 9.27 -29.15 -28.44
C LEU A 16 9.92 -28.69 -29.74
N ALA A 17 9.93 -27.41 -30.00
CA ALA A 17 10.89 -26.79 -30.90
C ALA A 17 12.00 -26.15 -30.04
N ALA A 18 13.09 -26.85 -29.90
CA ALA A 18 14.35 -26.29 -29.48
C ALA A 18 14.81 -25.30 -30.52
N GLY A 19 14.64 -24.01 -30.25
CA GLY A 19 15.21 -22.90 -30.99
C GLY A 19 16.28 -22.26 -30.10
N CYS A 20 17.52 -22.75 -30.17
CA CYS A 20 18.69 -21.96 -29.82
C CYS A 20 18.82 -20.86 -30.87
N GLY A 21 18.44 -19.65 -30.50
CA GLY A 21 18.81 -18.43 -31.19
C GLY A 21 19.30 -17.48 -30.12
N GLY A 22 20.62 -17.33 -30.00
CA GLY A 22 21.23 -16.30 -29.21
C GLY A 22 20.83 -14.94 -29.78
N SER A 23 20.28 -14.10 -28.95
CA SER A 23 20.24 -12.67 -29.08
C SER A 23 20.55 -12.15 -27.70
N ASP A 24 21.58 -11.37 -27.63
CA ASP A 24 21.98 -10.56 -26.50
C ASP A 24 20.85 -9.55 -26.22
N ASP A 25 20.00 -9.89 -25.27
CA ASP A 25 19.02 -9.01 -24.64
C ASP A 25 19.23 -9.11 -23.13
N ASP A 26 20.41 -8.69 -22.71
CA ASP A 26 20.73 -8.36 -21.35
C ASP A 26 20.35 -6.89 -21.16
N ASP A 27 19.14 -6.58 -20.66
CA ASP A 27 18.88 -5.44 -19.77
C ASP A 27 17.39 -5.15 -19.46
N ASP A 28 16.44 -6.02 -19.80
CA ASP A 28 15.00 -5.71 -19.61
C ASP A 28 14.40 -6.27 -18.31
N GLY A 29 15.14 -7.10 -17.57
CA GLY A 29 14.65 -7.74 -16.36
C GLY A 29 14.59 -6.78 -15.14
N GLY A 30 15.52 -5.86 -15.04
CA GLY A 30 15.62 -4.92 -13.93
C GLY A 30 14.52 -3.85 -13.97
N THR A 31 14.32 -3.23 -15.10
CA THR A 31 13.30 -2.18 -15.32
C THR A 31 11.89 -2.74 -15.08
N SER A 32 11.60 -3.95 -15.57
CA SER A 32 10.33 -4.63 -15.36
C SER A 32 10.06 -4.95 -13.88
N ALA A 33 11.05 -5.41 -13.15
CA ALA A 33 10.93 -5.71 -11.71
C ALA A 33 10.76 -4.42 -10.88
N THR A 34 11.47 -3.36 -11.22
CA THR A 34 11.37 -2.05 -10.55
C THR A 34 10.03 -1.39 -10.84
N THR A 35 9.50 -1.50 -12.06
CA THR A 35 8.16 -1.00 -12.40
C THR A 35 7.09 -1.76 -11.62
N GLN A 36 7.19 -3.08 -11.51
CA GLN A 36 6.26 -3.87 -10.71
C GLN A 36 6.31 -3.47 -9.23
N TRP A 37 7.51 -3.25 -8.68
CA TRP A 37 7.67 -2.78 -7.31
C TRP A 37 6.99 -1.41 -7.10
N ALA A 38 7.13 -0.48 -8.03
CA ALA A 38 6.46 0.82 -7.99
C ALA A 38 4.93 0.68 -8.11
N ASP A 39 4.41 -0.18 -9.00
CA ASP A 39 3.00 -0.49 -9.14
C ASP A 39 2.40 -1.07 -7.84
N ASP A 40 3.09 -2.00 -7.21
CA ASP A 40 2.67 -2.62 -5.96
C ASP A 40 2.63 -1.58 -4.82
N LEU A 41 3.64 -0.71 -4.72
CA LEU A 41 3.67 0.40 -3.76
C LEU A 41 2.52 1.39 -3.98
N CYS A 42 2.27 1.80 -5.22
CA CYS A 42 1.17 2.70 -5.56
C CYS A 42 -0.19 2.05 -5.28
N SER A 43 -0.36 0.77 -5.55
CA SER A 43 -1.57 0.01 -5.26
C SER A 43 -1.84 -0.09 -3.76
N ALA A 44 -0.83 -0.42 -2.96
CA ALA A 44 -0.92 -0.45 -1.50
C ALA A 44 -1.30 0.93 -0.94
N THR A 45 -0.64 2.00 -1.42
CA THR A 45 -0.92 3.39 -1.05
C THR A 45 -2.37 3.78 -1.35
N SER A 46 -2.84 3.49 -2.55
CA SER A 46 -4.20 3.81 -2.99
C SER A 46 -5.26 3.05 -2.19
N THR A 47 -5.00 1.78 -1.88
CA THR A 47 -5.87 0.94 -1.05
C THR A 47 -5.98 1.50 0.36
N TRP A 48 -4.85 1.82 0.99
CA TRP A 48 -4.80 2.42 2.32
C TRP A 48 -5.54 3.75 2.38
N LYS A 49 -5.28 4.69 1.45
CA LYS A 49 -5.98 5.98 1.36
C LYS A 49 -7.49 5.80 1.22
N THR A 50 -7.94 4.86 0.40
CA THR A 50 -9.37 4.58 0.20
C THR A 50 -10.01 4.05 1.49
N SER A 51 -9.32 3.17 2.21
CA SER A 51 -9.80 2.62 3.49
C SER A 51 -9.93 3.72 4.54
N LEU A 52 -8.93 4.61 4.66
CA LEU A 52 -9.00 5.75 5.58
C LEU A 52 -10.12 6.72 5.23
N GLN A 53 -10.34 7.02 3.95
CA GLN A 53 -11.44 7.88 3.51
C GLN A 53 -12.79 7.29 3.91
N GLY A 54 -13.01 5.98 3.72
CA GLY A 54 -14.22 5.29 4.15
C GLY A 54 -14.47 5.42 5.65
N SER A 55 -13.44 5.28 6.47
CA SER A 55 -13.52 5.45 7.92
C SER A 55 -13.88 6.88 8.33
N VAL A 56 -13.28 7.88 7.68
CA VAL A 56 -13.59 9.30 7.92
C VAL A 56 -15.02 9.66 7.49
N ASP A 57 -15.50 9.13 6.38
CA ASP A 57 -16.86 9.39 5.88
C ASP A 57 -17.92 8.82 6.82
N THR A 58 -17.66 7.65 7.44
CA THR A 58 -18.52 7.08 8.48
C THR A 58 -18.69 8.04 9.67
N LEU A 59 -17.64 8.76 10.06
CA LEU A 59 -17.70 9.78 11.12
C LEU A 59 -18.52 11.00 10.70
N ARG A 60 -18.47 11.39 9.42
CA ARG A 60 -19.20 12.56 8.89
C ARG A 60 -20.71 12.33 8.76
N GLU A 61 -21.16 11.10 8.59
CA GLU A 61 -22.58 10.75 8.45
C GLU A 61 -23.38 10.91 9.75
N GLY A 62 -22.76 11.35 10.84
CA GLY A 62 -23.43 11.99 11.98
C GLY A 62 -23.90 11.06 13.10
N ASN A 63 -23.56 9.80 13.08
CA ASN A 63 -23.80 8.88 14.21
C ASN A 63 -22.53 8.76 15.09
N VAL A 64 -22.08 9.88 15.66
CA VAL A 64 -20.91 9.90 16.53
C VAL A 64 -21.29 9.34 17.90
N SER A 65 -21.32 8.01 18.02
CA SER A 65 -21.37 7.30 19.29
C SER A 65 -19.97 6.78 19.66
N SER A 66 -19.74 6.49 20.92
CA SER A 66 -18.47 5.89 21.36
C SER A 66 -18.19 4.57 20.62
N ASP A 67 -19.22 3.75 20.39
CA ASP A 67 -19.08 2.47 19.69
C ASP A 67 -18.73 2.68 18.20
N ALA A 68 -19.34 3.69 17.53
CA ALA A 68 -19.02 4.01 16.14
C ALA A 68 -17.58 4.54 15.99
N LEU A 69 -17.10 5.32 16.95
CA LEU A 69 -15.74 5.82 16.99
C LEU A 69 -14.72 4.69 17.21
N GLN A 70 -15.00 3.77 18.13
CA GLN A 70 -14.16 2.59 18.33
C GLN A 70 -14.07 1.77 17.04
N GLY A 71 -15.18 1.54 16.35
CA GLY A 71 -15.19 0.84 15.08
C GLY A 71 -14.31 1.53 14.03
N VAL A 72 -14.36 2.86 13.94
CA VAL A 72 -13.51 3.63 13.01
C VAL A 72 -12.02 3.51 13.37
N VAL A 73 -11.68 3.55 14.65
CA VAL A 73 -10.28 3.36 15.10
C VAL A 73 -9.78 1.96 14.77
N ASP A 74 -10.59 0.94 15.01
CA ASP A 74 -10.27 -0.45 14.68
C ASP A 74 -10.07 -0.63 13.16
N ASP A 75 -10.91 -0.01 12.34
CA ASP A 75 -10.80 -0.03 10.88
C ASP A 75 -9.52 0.68 10.40
N MET A 76 -9.21 1.85 10.96
CA MET A 76 -7.98 2.61 10.65
C MET A 76 -6.73 1.83 11.04
N LYS A 77 -6.72 1.23 12.21
CA LYS A 77 -5.64 0.37 12.70
C LYS A 77 -5.43 -0.81 11.76
N SER A 78 -6.51 -1.53 11.42
CA SER A 78 -6.45 -2.66 10.52
C SER A 78 -5.93 -2.25 9.13
N ALA A 79 -6.42 -1.15 8.58
CA ALA A 79 -5.97 -0.63 7.30
C ALA A 79 -4.49 -0.25 7.32
N THR A 80 -4.03 0.42 8.39
CA THR A 80 -2.63 0.83 8.52
C THR A 80 -1.71 -0.35 8.76
N SER A 81 -2.09 -1.32 9.58
CA SER A 81 -1.31 -2.56 9.79
C SER A 81 -1.18 -3.34 8.48
N THR A 82 -2.25 -3.47 7.69
CA THR A 82 -2.18 -4.11 6.38
C THR A 82 -1.24 -3.36 5.44
N PHE A 83 -1.30 -2.04 5.43
CA PHE A 83 -0.40 -1.21 4.61
C PHE A 83 1.07 -1.36 5.01
N VAL A 84 1.38 -1.36 6.32
CA VAL A 84 2.73 -1.61 6.84
C VAL A 84 3.23 -3.01 6.43
N ASP A 85 2.38 -4.03 6.53
CA ASP A 85 2.72 -5.38 6.08
C ASP A 85 3.00 -5.41 4.56
N ASP A 86 2.19 -4.70 3.77
CA ASP A 86 2.39 -4.57 2.32
C ASP A 86 3.73 -3.87 2.00
N LEU A 87 4.06 -2.75 2.69
CA LEU A 87 5.34 -2.05 2.53
C LEU A 87 6.54 -2.96 2.85
N GLN A 88 6.47 -3.70 3.94
CA GLN A 88 7.52 -4.67 4.32
C GLN A 88 7.62 -5.81 3.31
N GLY A 89 6.49 -6.21 2.72
CA GLY A 89 6.41 -7.26 1.70
C GLY A 89 7.01 -6.87 0.35
N LEU A 90 7.06 -5.58 0.02
CA LEU A 90 7.64 -5.09 -1.24
C LEU A 90 9.14 -5.39 -1.35
N GLY A 91 9.85 -5.42 -0.21
CA GLY A 91 11.29 -5.57 -0.19
C GLY A 91 12.02 -4.41 -0.87
N ARG A 92 13.21 -4.71 -1.34
CA ARG A 92 14.09 -3.72 -1.96
C ARG A 92 13.93 -3.73 -3.48
N PRO A 93 13.71 -2.58 -4.15
CA PRO A 93 13.77 -2.51 -5.60
C PRO A 93 15.19 -2.81 -6.11
N ASP A 94 15.28 -3.43 -7.28
CA ASP A 94 16.56 -3.88 -7.87
C ASP A 94 17.23 -2.72 -8.63
N THR A 95 17.62 -1.68 -7.88
CA THR A 95 18.29 -0.48 -8.38
C THR A 95 19.47 -0.12 -7.48
N GLU A 96 20.36 0.75 -7.95
CA GLU A 96 21.49 1.24 -7.12
C GLU A 96 20.99 1.94 -5.85
N SER A 97 19.85 2.65 -5.91
CA SER A 97 19.24 3.35 -4.78
C SER A 97 18.23 2.48 -3.98
N GLY A 98 18.08 1.20 -4.35
CA GLY A 98 17.08 0.32 -3.76
C GLY A 98 17.20 0.14 -2.24
N GLN A 99 18.43 0.19 -1.70
CA GLN A 99 18.63 0.14 -0.24
C GLN A 99 18.05 1.37 0.45
N GLN A 100 18.29 2.57 -0.10
CA GLN A 100 17.76 3.81 0.47
C GLN A 100 16.23 3.86 0.36
N ALA A 101 15.66 3.35 -0.73
CA ALA A 101 14.21 3.25 -0.89
C ALA A 101 13.59 2.32 0.17
N GLN A 102 14.21 1.17 0.44
CA GLN A 102 13.78 0.27 1.50
C GLN A 102 13.88 0.93 2.87
N ASP A 103 15.01 1.57 3.20
CA ASP A 103 15.21 2.24 4.49
C ASP A 103 14.16 3.37 4.70
N ALA A 104 13.78 4.09 3.64
CA ALA A 104 12.73 5.11 3.68
C ALA A 104 11.34 4.51 3.97
N LEU A 105 11.01 3.35 3.38
CA LEU A 105 9.76 2.64 3.66
C LEU A 105 9.72 2.04 5.07
N GLU A 106 10.84 1.54 5.59
CA GLU A 106 10.94 1.08 6.97
C GLU A 106 10.69 2.23 7.95
N GLN A 107 11.30 3.42 7.71
CA GLN A 107 11.04 4.61 8.52
C GLN A 107 9.58 5.08 8.44
N LEU A 108 8.96 5.02 7.25
CA LEU A 108 7.54 5.32 7.10
C LEU A 108 6.68 4.34 7.90
N SER A 109 6.98 3.05 7.87
CA SER A 109 6.27 2.03 8.64
C SER A 109 6.29 2.34 10.13
N ASP A 110 7.45 2.68 10.69
CA ASP A 110 7.60 3.08 12.10
C ASP A 110 6.75 4.32 12.43
N GLN A 111 6.74 5.33 11.56
CA GLN A 111 5.95 6.56 11.74
C GLN A 111 4.43 6.29 11.70
N LEU A 112 3.99 5.36 10.84
CA LEU A 112 2.60 4.95 10.76
C LEU A 112 2.16 4.19 12.02
N ASP A 113 2.98 3.30 12.55
CA ASP A 113 2.74 2.58 13.80
C ASP A 113 2.67 3.53 15.01
N ASP A 114 3.55 4.52 15.08
CA ASP A 114 3.50 5.60 16.09
C ASP A 114 2.21 6.43 15.96
N GLY A 115 1.77 6.70 14.73
CA GLY A 115 0.52 7.38 14.44
C GLY A 115 -0.69 6.59 14.94
N VAL A 116 -0.74 5.28 14.68
CA VAL A 116 -1.80 4.40 15.18
C VAL A 116 -1.82 4.40 16.70
N SER A 117 -0.68 4.25 17.34
CA SER A 117 -0.57 4.28 18.81
C SER A 117 -1.08 5.61 19.39
N SER A 118 -0.76 6.73 18.75
CA SER A 118 -1.25 8.05 19.17
C SER A 118 -2.77 8.19 19.05
N ILE A 119 -3.37 7.54 18.05
CA ILE A 119 -4.83 7.48 17.89
C ILE A 119 -5.44 6.63 19.00
N GLU A 120 -4.90 5.45 19.29
CA GLU A 120 -5.37 4.58 20.37
C GLU A 120 -5.34 5.28 21.73
N ASP A 121 -4.22 5.91 22.09
CA ASP A 121 -4.04 6.67 23.35
C ASP A 121 -5.07 7.80 23.46
N ALA A 122 -5.37 8.49 22.37
CA ALA A 122 -6.36 9.56 22.38
C ALA A 122 -7.78 9.07 22.69
N PHE A 123 -8.08 7.79 22.41
CA PHE A 123 -9.39 7.19 22.70
C PHE A 123 -9.48 6.57 24.10
N ASP A 124 -8.38 6.05 24.63
CA ASP A 124 -8.36 5.47 25.97
C ASP A 124 -8.70 6.51 27.07
N ASP A 125 -8.37 7.79 26.82
CA ASP A 125 -8.63 8.91 27.73
C ASP A 125 -9.99 9.59 27.53
N VAL A 126 -10.87 9.07 26.64
CA VAL A 126 -12.14 9.73 26.33
C VAL A 126 -13.12 9.65 27.51
N SER A 127 -13.36 10.79 28.16
CA SER A 127 -14.40 10.98 29.15
C SER A 127 -15.27 12.18 28.83
N GLY A 128 -16.54 11.89 28.51
CA GLY A 128 -17.54 12.90 28.19
C GLY A 128 -17.33 13.60 26.83
N VAL A 129 -18.17 14.58 26.55
CA VAL A 129 -18.21 15.27 25.25
C VAL A 129 -16.90 16.01 24.93
N SER A 130 -16.26 16.59 25.96
CA SER A 130 -14.99 17.30 25.77
C SER A 130 -13.83 16.38 25.38
N GLY A 131 -13.75 15.19 26.01
CA GLY A 131 -12.78 14.18 25.65
C GLY A 131 -12.99 13.68 24.23
N LEU A 132 -14.23 13.47 23.82
CA LEU A 132 -14.58 13.08 22.47
C LEU A 132 -14.11 14.08 21.40
N LEU A 133 -14.34 15.37 21.63
CA LEU A 133 -13.88 16.42 20.70
C LEU A 133 -12.36 16.47 20.59
N THR A 134 -11.67 16.26 21.70
CA THR A 134 -10.19 16.18 21.72
C THR A 134 -9.70 14.97 20.93
N ALA A 135 -10.27 13.79 21.16
CA ALA A 135 -9.92 12.58 20.43
C ALA A 135 -10.11 12.75 18.92
N VAL A 136 -11.25 13.26 18.47
CA VAL A 136 -11.52 13.54 17.05
C VAL A 136 -10.49 14.51 16.46
N SER A 137 -10.10 15.56 17.21
CA SER A 137 -9.07 16.49 16.78
C SER A 137 -7.69 15.82 16.65
N THR A 138 -7.32 14.98 17.63
CA THR A 138 -6.06 14.22 17.60
C THR A 138 -6.05 13.27 16.39
N VAL A 139 -7.09 12.48 16.18
CA VAL A 139 -7.21 11.59 15.01
C VAL A 139 -7.03 12.36 13.70
N SER A 140 -7.75 13.48 13.53
CA SER A 140 -7.66 14.29 12.31
C SER A 140 -6.24 14.83 12.08
N THR A 141 -5.56 15.27 13.12
CA THR A 141 -4.19 15.79 13.03
C THR A 141 -3.22 14.65 12.70
N THR A 142 -3.32 13.52 13.39
CA THR A 142 -2.47 12.35 13.17
C THR A 142 -2.62 11.81 11.76
N LEU A 143 -3.86 11.64 11.26
CA LEU A 143 -4.11 11.22 9.88
C LEU A 143 -3.52 12.19 8.84
N SER A 144 -3.59 13.48 9.11
CA SER A 144 -2.97 14.49 8.24
C SER A 144 -1.45 14.38 8.23
N SER A 145 -0.83 14.10 9.40
CA SER A 145 0.60 13.86 9.50
C SER A 145 1.00 12.59 8.74
N MET A 146 0.33 11.46 8.99
CA MET A 146 0.58 10.20 8.29
C MET A 146 0.48 10.35 6.76
N GLY A 147 -0.51 11.09 6.26
CA GLY A 147 -0.64 11.40 4.84
C GLY A 147 0.49 12.28 4.29
N SER A 148 1.00 13.21 5.10
CA SER A 148 2.14 14.06 4.75
C SER A 148 3.44 13.26 4.75
N ASP A 149 3.63 12.38 5.73
CA ASP A 149 4.82 11.52 5.86
C ASP A 149 4.89 10.56 4.66
N LEU A 150 3.76 9.95 4.29
CA LEU A 150 3.66 9.13 3.08
C LEU A 150 4.05 9.91 1.82
N THR A 151 3.48 11.10 1.62
CA THR A 151 3.78 11.91 0.43
C THR A 151 5.25 12.30 0.39
N SER A 152 5.81 12.70 1.54
CA SER A 152 7.22 13.07 1.65
C SER A 152 8.14 11.89 1.37
N THR A 153 7.81 10.70 1.86
CA THR A 153 8.58 9.46 1.62
C THR A 153 8.53 9.07 0.13
N LEU A 154 7.36 9.14 -0.52
CA LEU A 154 7.26 8.85 -1.95
C LEU A 154 8.07 9.84 -2.79
N ASP A 155 8.04 11.13 -2.44
CA ASP A 155 8.84 12.16 -3.11
C ASP A 155 10.34 11.96 -2.86
N GLU A 156 10.74 11.54 -1.65
CA GLU A 156 12.12 11.18 -1.33
C GLU A 156 12.60 10.02 -2.18
N ILE A 157 11.84 8.93 -2.25
CA ILE A 157 12.19 7.74 -3.03
C ILE A 157 12.36 8.09 -4.51
N ARG A 158 11.46 8.89 -5.10
CA ARG A 158 11.60 9.37 -6.48
C ARG A 158 12.87 10.18 -6.71
N GLN A 159 13.32 10.94 -5.70
CA GLN A 159 14.51 11.78 -5.79
C GLN A 159 15.82 11.04 -5.50
N LEU A 160 15.78 9.79 -5.03
CA LEU A 160 16.98 8.98 -4.78
C LEU A 160 17.74 8.66 -6.08
N ASP A 161 17.03 8.58 -7.21
CA ASP A 161 17.57 8.20 -8.50
C ASP A 161 17.02 9.11 -9.63
N PRO A 162 17.40 10.40 -9.66
CA PRO A 162 16.87 11.35 -10.62
C PRO A 162 17.23 11.00 -12.06
N GLY A 163 16.22 10.78 -12.92
CA GLY A 163 16.40 10.35 -14.32
C GLY A 163 16.87 8.91 -14.44
N GLY A 164 16.68 8.09 -13.39
CA GLY A 164 17.03 6.69 -13.36
C GLY A 164 15.83 5.76 -13.31
N GLU A 165 16.09 4.50 -12.96
CA GLU A 165 15.10 3.42 -13.02
C GLU A 165 13.93 3.61 -12.07
N LEU A 166 14.14 4.22 -10.88
CA LEU A 166 13.07 4.48 -9.92
C LEU A 166 12.12 5.57 -10.41
N GLU A 167 12.63 6.70 -10.92
CA GLU A 167 11.79 7.77 -11.47
C GLU A 167 10.96 7.24 -12.64
N ASP A 168 11.60 6.54 -13.58
CA ASP A 168 10.94 5.93 -14.74
C ASP A 168 9.87 4.91 -14.31
N ALA A 169 10.12 4.12 -13.26
CA ALA A 169 9.18 3.15 -12.74
C ALA A 169 7.93 3.82 -12.15
N PHE A 170 8.09 4.88 -11.37
CA PHE A 170 6.97 5.65 -10.84
C PHE A 170 6.17 6.37 -11.93
N ASP A 171 6.84 6.87 -12.98
CA ASP A 171 6.17 7.50 -14.12
C ASP A 171 5.31 6.49 -14.90
N GLN A 172 5.75 5.23 -14.95
CA GLN A 172 5.00 4.13 -15.59
C GLN A 172 3.87 3.59 -14.70
N ALA A 173 4.08 3.51 -13.38
CA ALA A 173 3.09 3.07 -12.40
C ALA A 173 1.90 4.05 -12.26
N GLY A 174 2.06 5.29 -12.74
CA GLY A 174 1.05 6.33 -12.67
C GLY A 174 0.95 6.98 -11.28
N ASP A 175 -0.17 7.66 -11.03
CA ASP A 175 -0.36 8.39 -9.78
C ASP A 175 -0.47 7.44 -8.58
N CYS A 176 0.47 7.53 -7.66
CA CYS A 176 0.37 6.91 -6.34
C CYS A 176 -0.68 7.59 -5.41
N GLY A 177 -1.68 8.27 -5.97
CA GLY A 177 -2.83 8.84 -5.28
C GLY A 177 -2.92 10.35 -5.25
#